data_cc32b4b4b3b17a807e0068c2659708ed
#
_entry.id   cc32b4b4b3b17a807e0068c2659708ed
#
_cell.length_a   1.000
_cell.length_b   1.000
_cell.length_c   1.000
_cell.angle_alpha   90.00
_cell.angle_beta   90.00
_cell.angle_gamma   90.00
#
_symmetry.space_group_name_H-M   'P 1'
#
loop_
_entity.id
_entity.type
_entity.pdbx_description
1 polymer ?
#
loop_
_entity_poly.entity_id
_entity_poly.type
_entity_poly.pdbx_seq_one_letter_code
_entity_poly.pdbx_strand_id
1 'polypeptide(L)'
;VLLQQIEVGLGGPVGPLSPGQVGHASGDADLVVVVVTDGEGLGLPGPHTYGAGRVGGRAMLDIVRAAVAGVDGVEVGAPVLLWGYSEGGRCAAWAAEHQPIYARELTLVALAAGGVPTDLAAVVEAIDGGPYSGLGLAVLVGLAHAHEDPRLWDILNARGRAAAAVAATLDVTGLVVSHPEPMAAWTTRERPWEDPLWAALLRAERNPGGTPEVPVYLYHAKGDDIVPAELSRQLATAYEAMDVHVTHVELDSGDHLTGAVDGADAAITWLAEQLDAHLDLHRDPLAGPDAADELMARSTA
;
A
#
# COMPACT_ATOMS: atom_id res chain seq x y z
N VAL A 1 9.51 -8.42 -11.79
CA VAL A 1 8.08 -8.02 -11.76
C VAL A 1 7.94 -6.82 -10.84
N LEU A 2 7.51 -5.69 -11.35
CA LEU A 2 7.18 -4.51 -10.54
C LEU A 2 5.68 -4.52 -10.25
N LEU A 3 5.31 -4.47 -8.98
CA LEU A 3 3.93 -4.39 -8.54
C LEU A 3 3.58 -2.97 -8.14
N GLN A 4 2.59 -2.40 -8.77
CA GLN A 4 2.09 -1.07 -8.47
C GLN A 4 0.60 -1.14 -8.12
N GLN A 5 0.21 -0.50 -7.02
CA GLN A 5 -1.17 -0.13 -6.76
C GLN A 5 -1.22 1.38 -6.52
N ILE A 6 -1.75 2.12 -7.48
CA ILE A 6 -2.02 3.56 -7.35
C ILE A 6 -3.52 3.75 -7.48
N GLU A 7 -4.19 4.06 -6.39
CA GLU A 7 -5.55 4.59 -6.41
C GLU A 7 -5.49 6.12 -6.49
N VAL A 8 -5.00 6.65 -7.61
CA VAL A 8 -5.07 8.09 -7.89
C VAL A 8 -5.61 8.30 -9.29
N GLY A 9 -6.83 8.80 -9.37
CA GLY A 9 -7.42 9.25 -10.62
C GLY A 9 -6.82 10.59 -11.07
N LEU A 10 -5.60 10.59 -11.60
CA LEU A 10 -5.00 11.79 -12.22
C LEU A 10 -4.36 11.38 -13.55
N GLY A 11 -4.85 12.00 -14.63
CA GLY A 11 -4.26 11.92 -15.95
C GLY A 11 -2.91 12.66 -15.99
N GLY A 12 -1.83 11.93 -16.18
CA GLY A 12 -0.47 12.43 -16.46
C GLY A 12 0.17 11.62 -17.58
N PRO A 13 1.34 12.02 -18.16
CA PRO A 13 1.86 11.52 -19.44
C PRO A 13 2.34 10.07 -19.46
N VAL A 14 2.35 9.35 -18.35
CA VAL A 14 2.30 7.89 -18.34
C VAL A 14 0.81 7.59 -18.15
N GLY A 15 0.12 7.24 -19.23
CA GLY A 15 -1.30 6.93 -19.18
C GLY A 15 -1.58 5.92 -18.05
N PRO A 16 -2.68 6.09 -17.31
CA PRO A 16 -2.99 5.20 -16.21
C PRO A 16 -3.08 3.78 -16.77
N LEU A 17 -2.26 2.86 -16.20
CA LEU A 17 -2.52 1.44 -16.39
C LEU A 17 -3.84 1.18 -15.68
N SER A 18 -4.86 0.79 -16.44
CA SER A 18 -6.12 0.38 -15.85
C SER A 18 -5.89 -0.90 -15.04
N PRO A 19 -6.66 -1.11 -13.96
CA PRO A 19 -6.58 -2.33 -13.16
C PRO A 19 -6.59 -3.58 -14.06
N GLY A 20 -5.74 -4.57 -13.74
CA GLY A 20 -5.59 -5.79 -14.55
C GLY A 20 -4.74 -5.64 -15.83
N GLN A 21 -4.05 -4.52 -16.05
CA GLN A 21 -3.16 -4.35 -17.18
C GLN A 21 -1.72 -4.81 -16.90
N VAL A 22 -1.16 -5.52 -17.87
CA VAL A 22 0.26 -5.85 -17.92
C VAL A 22 0.94 -4.86 -18.86
N GLY A 23 1.85 -4.05 -18.34
CA GLY A 23 2.68 -3.13 -19.14
C GLY A 23 4.06 -3.73 -19.40
N HIS A 24 4.59 -3.55 -20.60
CA HIS A 24 5.96 -3.93 -20.96
C HIS A 24 6.77 -2.66 -21.15
N ALA A 25 7.88 -2.53 -20.41
CA ALA A 25 8.90 -1.53 -20.70
C ALA A 25 10.07 -2.24 -21.42
N SER A 26 10.41 -1.81 -22.65
CA SER A 26 11.50 -2.37 -23.42
C SER A 26 12.71 -1.43 -23.38
N GLY A 27 13.79 -1.88 -22.80
CA GLY A 27 15.17 -1.40 -23.01
C GLY A 27 16.07 -2.59 -23.34
N ASP A 28 17.25 -2.37 -23.85
CA ASP A 28 18.15 -3.37 -24.46
C ASP A 28 18.67 -4.51 -23.54
N ALA A 29 18.13 -4.69 -22.34
CA ALA A 29 18.34 -5.85 -21.48
C ALA A 29 17.18 -5.94 -20.49
N ASP A 30 16.67 -7.11 -20.26
CA ASP A 30 15.73 -7.53 -19.22
C ASP A 30 14.32 -6.90 -19.27
N LEU A 31 13.35 -7.69 -19.70
CA LEU A 31 11.94 -7.36 -19.72
C LEU A 31 11.42 -7.12 -18.28
N VAL A 32 11.01 -5.91 -17.98
CA VAL A 32 10.26 -5.61 -16.74
C VAL A 32 8.77 -5.75 -17.01
N VAL A 33 8.14 -6.68 -16.32
CA VAL A 33 6.69 -6.84 -16.33
C VAL A 33 6.08 -6.10 -15.14
N VAL A 34 5.22 -5.13 -15.42
CA VAL A 34 4.46 -4.40 -14.40
C VAL A 34 3.07 -5.01 -14.31
N VAL A 35 2.69 -5.42 -13.12
CA VAL A 35 1.33 -5.91 -12.84
C VAL A 35 0.67 -5.04 -11.78
N VAL A 36 -0.61 -4.73 -11.98
CA VAL A 36 -1.42 -3.94 -11.05
C VAL A 36 -2.58 -4.81 -10.63
N THR A 37 -2.72 -5.05 -9.31
CA THR A 37 -3.86 -5.80 -8.80
C THR A 37 -5.08 -4.90 -8.66
N ASP A 38 -6.24 -5.43 -9.00
CA ASP A 38 -7.50 -4.91 -8.49
C ASP A 38 -7.60 -5.25 -7.00
N GLY A 39 -8.01 -4.29 -6.18
CA GLY A 39 -8.35 -4.59 -4.79
C GLY A 39 -9.55 -5.57 -4.73
N GLU A 40 -9.59 -6.40 -3.70
CA GLU A 40 -10.74 -7.30 -3.50
C GLU A 40 -12.06 -6.51 -3.46
N GLY A 41 -13.04 -6.95 -4.22
CA GLY A 41 -14.33 -6.27 -4.41
C GLY A 41 -14.36 -5.26 -5.57
N LEU A 42 -13.22 -4.88 -6.17
CA LEU A 42 -13.21 -4.09 -7.40
C LEU A 42 -13.43 -5.01 -8.61
N GLY A 43 -14.46 -4.69 -9.41
CA GLY A 43 -14.84 -5.51 -10.56
C GLY A 43 -15.56 -6.83 -10.22
N LEU A 44 -15.78 -7.12 -8.94
CA LEU A 44 -16.50 -8.29 -8.44
C LEU A 44 -17.74 -7.86 -7.64
N PRO A 45 -18.72 -8.77 -7.41
CA PRO A 45 -19.84 -8.46 -6.52
C PRO A 45 -19.36 -8.21 -5.07
N GLY A 46 -19.80 -7.11 -4.48
CA GLY A 46 -19.49 -6.75 -3.09
C GLY A 46 -18.72 -5.43 -3.00
N PRO A 47 -18.64 -4.84 -1.80
CA PRO A 47 -17.85 -3.63 -1.58
C PRO A 47 -16.35 -3.96 -1.61
N HIS A 48 -15.56 -2.97 -2.02
CA HIS A 48 -14.11 -3.03 -1.91
C HIS A 48 -13.68 -3.12 -0.44
N THR A 49 -12.68 -3.97 -0.15
CA THR A 49 -12.10 -4.17 1.19
C THR A 49 -11.10 -3.06 1.55
N TYR A 50 -11.47 -1.79 1.29
CA TYR A 50 -10.63 -0.61 1.54
C TYR A 50 -10.15 -0.55 2.99
N GLY A 51 -8.86 -0.30 3.19
CA GLY A 51 -8.24 -0.27 4.52
C GLY A 51 -7.90 -1.64 5.11
N ALA A 52 -8.31 -2.76 4.50
CA ALA A 52 -7.93 -4.09 4.95
C ALA A 52 -6.53 -4.47 4.41
N GLY A 53 -5.49 -3.95 5.06
CA GLY A 53 -4.13 -4.05 4.57
C GLY A 53 -3.62 -5.48 4.40
N ARG A 54 -4.01 -6.39 5.29
CA ARG A 54 -3.68 -7.81 5.16
C ARG A 54 -4.29 -8.44 3.91
N VAL A 55 -5.52 -8.08 3.58
CA VAL A 55 -6.21 -8.57 2.37
C VAL A 55 -5.53 -8.01 1.13
N GLY A 56 -5.33 -6.69 1.08
CA GLY A 56 -4.65 -6.02 -0.03
C GLY A 56 -3.22 -6.50 -0.24
N GLY A 57 -2.45 -6.68 0.85
CA GLY A 57 -1.08 -7.19 0.78
C GLY A 57 -1.01 -8.62 0.22
N ARG A 58 -1.94 -9.49 0.59
CA ARG A 58 -2.04 -10.84 0.00
C ARG A 58 -2.43 -10.80 -1.48
N ALA A 59 -3.37 -9.95 -1.85
CA ALA A 59 -3.74 -9.76 -3.26
C ALA A 59 -2.55 -9.32 -4.10
N MET A 60 -1.68 -8.44 -3.58
CA MET A 60 -0.43 -8.06 -4.26
C MET A 60 0.55 -9.24 -4.42
N LEU A 61 0.64 -10.14 -3.46
CA LEU A 61 1.48 -11.34 -3.59
C LEU A 61 0.85 -12.37 -4.53
N ASP A 62 -0.47 -12.51 -4.51
CA ASP A 62 -1.19 -13.47 -5.35
C ASP A 62 -1.20 -13.07 -6.83
N ILE A 63 -1.18 -11.77 -7.17
CA ILE A 63 -1.06 -11.37 -8.58
C ILE A 63 0.31 -11.71 -9.18
N VAL A 64 1.38 -11.78 -8.35
CA VAL A 64 2.68 -12.29 -8.82
C VAL A 64 2.56 -13.76 -9.22
N ARG A 65 1.89 -14.57 -8.39
CA ARG A 65 1.62 -15.99 -8.69
C ARG A 65 0.82 -16.13 -9.99
N ALA A 66 -0.19 -15.26 -10.17
CA ALA A 66 -0.98 -15.24 -11.40
C ALA A 66 -0.14 -14.82 -12.61
N ALA A 67 0.76 -13.83 -12.46
CA ALA A 67 1.67 -13.42 -13.52
C ALA A 67 2.64 -14.54 -13.92
N VAL A 68 3.23 -15.24 -12.96
CA VAL A 68 4.08 -16.41 -13.21
C VAL A 68 3.32 -17.52 -13.94
N ALA A 69 2.03 -17.69 -13.66
CA ALA A 69 1.23 -18.74 -14.28
C ALA A 69 0.68 -18.38 -15.67
N GLY A 70 0.53 -17.09 -15.99
CA GLY A 70 -0.24 -16.65 -17.15
C GLY A 70 0.40 -15.59 -18.04
N VAL A 71 1.57 -15.06 -17.68
CA VAL A 71 2.26 -14.03 -18.48
C VAL A 71 3.53 -14.61 -19.08
N ASP A 72 3.62 -14.62 -20.41
CA ASP A 72 4.81 -15.10 -21.12
C ASP A 72 6.06 -14.29 -20.73
N GLY A 73 7.15 -14.96 -20.42
CA GLY A 73 8.41 -14.36 -20.00
C GLY A 73 8.53 -14.05 -18.51
N VAL A 74 7.50 -14.31 -17.70
CA VAL A 74 7.60 -14.29 -16.22
C VAL A 74 7.85 -15.70 -15.72
N GLU A 75 9.03 -15.93 -15.16
CA GLU A 75 9.45 -17.24 -14.70
C GLU A 75 9.30 -17.41 -13.17
N VAL A 76 9.24 -18.66 -12.73
CA VAL A 76 9.29 -18.99 -11.30
C VAL A 76 10.62 -18.50 -10.73
N GLY A 77 10.57 -17.77 -9.62
CA GLY A 77 11.75 -17.19 -9.00
C GLY A 77 12.22 -15.86 -9.60
N ALA A 78 11.48 -15.30 -10.57
CA ALA A 78 11.77 -13.95 -11.06
C ALA A 78 11.79 -12.94 -9.91
N PRO A 79 12.76 -11.99 -9.87
CA PRO A 79 12.82 -10.96 -8.85
C PRO A 79 11.55 -10.12 -8.81
N VAL A 80 11.04 -9.84 -7.62
CA VAL A 80 9.82 -9.08 -7.37
C VAL A 80 10.14 -7.79 -6.64
N LEU A 81 9.65 -6.68 -7.16
CA LEU A 81 9.70 -5.37 -6.52
C LEU A 81 8.27 -4.94 -6.17
N LEU A 82 8.07 -4.43 -4.98
CA LEU A 82 6.79 -3.87 -4.56
C LEU A 82 6.86 -2.35 -4.57
N TRP A 83 5.83 -1.73 -5.14
CA TRP A 83 5.66 -0.28 -5.09
C TRP A 83 4.20 0.09 -4.90
N GLY A 84 3.95 1.11 -4.08
CA GLY A 84 2.61 1.64 -3.89
C GLY A 84 2.59 3.00 -3.21
N TYR A 85 1.47 3.70 -3.35
CA TYR A 85 1.21 4.98 -2.69
C TYR A 85 -0.13 4.96 -1.97
N SER A 86 -0.24 5.64 -0.83
CA SER A 86 -1.46 5.73 -0.03
C SER A 86 -1.98 4.33 0.34
N GLU A 87 -3.20 3.96 0.00
CA GLU A 87 -3.73 2.60 0.19
C GLU A 87 -2.85 1.55 -0.51
N GLY A 88 -2.36 1.84 -1.72
CA GLY A 88 -1.39 0.98 -2.41
C GLY A 88 -0.07 0.85 -1.65
N GLY A 89 0.42 1.92 -1.03
CA GLY A 89 1.59 1.88 -0.15
C GLY A 89 1.36 1.03 1.10
N ARG A 90 0.15 1.11 1.67
CA ARG A 90 -0.28 0.26 2.77
C ARG A 90 -0.31 -1.22 2.36
N CYS A 91 -0.93 -1.53 1.22
CA CYS A 91 -0.97 -2.89 0.69
C CYS A 91 0.44 -3.43 0.40
N ALA A 92 1.34 -2.61 -0.15
CA ALA A 92 2.71 -2.99 -0.43
C ALA A 92 3.51 -3.27 0.86
N ALA A 93 3.34 -2.44 1.91
CA ALA A 93 3.93 -2.68 3.22
C ALA A 93 3.42 -4.00 3.83
N TRP A 94 2.11 -4.25 3.84
CA TRP A 94 1.53 -5.52 4.29
C TRP A 94 2.00 -6.72 3.44
N ALA A 95 2.18 -6.54 2.13
CA ALA A 95 2.73 -7.59 1.26
C ALA A 95 4.15 -7.97 1.67
N ALA A 96 5.04 -6.99 1.87
CA ALA A 96 6.41 -7.23 2.31
C ALA A 96 6.48 -7.86 3.72
N GLU A 97 5.64 -7.40 4.65
CA GLU A 97 5.53 -7.94 6.00
C GLU A 97 5.02 -9.38 6.04
N HIS A 98 4.16 -9.76 5.09
CA HIS A 98 3.55 -11.09 5.02
C HIS A 98 4.29 -12.07 4.12
N GLN A 99 5.10 -11.59 3.18
CA GLN A 99 5.79 -12.44 2.21
C GLN A 99 6.57 -13.59 2.90
N PRO A 100 7.30 -13.38 4.02
CA PRO A 100 8.09 -14.43 4.64
C PRO A 100 7.29 -15.63 5.17
N ILE A 101 5.98 -15.45 5.38
CA ILE A 101 5.10 -16.53 5.88
C ILE A 101 4.04 -16.94 4.87
N TYR A 102 3.59 -16.03 4.00
CA TYR A 102 2.49 -16.27 3.07
C TYR A 102 2.95 -16.67 1.66
N ALA A 103 4.10 -16.15 1.20
CA ALA A 103 4.56 -16.28 -0.18
C ALA A 103 6.10 -16.50 -0.25
N ARG A 104 6.62 -17.45 0.53
CA ARG A 104 8.07 -17.75 0.63
C ARG A 104 8.71 -18.15 -0.69
N GLU A 105 7.91 -18.64 -1.63
CA GLU A 105 8.35 -19.02 -2.97
C GLU A 105 8.63 -17.83 -3.89
N LEU A 106 8.17 -16.64 -3.53
CA LEU A 106 8.42 -15.41 -4.29
C LEU A 106 9.76 -14.79 -3.88
N THR A 107 10.59 -14.44 -4.85
CA THR A 107 11.86 -13.74 -4.65
C THR A 107 11.60 -12.25 -4.52
N LEU A 108 11.14 -11.80 -3.35
CA LEU A 108 10.99 -10.37 -3.08
C LEU A 108 12.37 -9.73 -2.91
N VAL A 109 12.63 -8.60 -3.57
CA VAL A 109 13.93 -7.92 -3.58
C VAL A 109 13.87 -6.62 -2.81
N ALA A 110 12.82 -5.82 -2.99
CA ALA A 110 12.69 -4.52 -2.32
C ALA A 110 11.24 -4.04 -2.27
N LEU A 111 10.96 -3.12 -1.35
CA LEU A 111 9.71 -2.39 -1.20
C LEU A 111 9.94 -0.90 -1.29
N ALA A 112 9.16 -0.18 -2.11
CA ALA A 112 9.01 1.27 -2.03
C ALA A 112 7.54 1.63 -1.71
N ALA A 113 7.30 2.42 -0.67
CA ALA A 113 5.94 2.79 -0.26
C ALA A 113 5.87 4.27 0.12
N GLY A 114 4.91 4.99 -0.46
CA GLY A 114 4.71 6.41 -0.20
C GLY A 114 3.36 6.72 0.44
N GLY A 115 3.30 7.77 1.26
CA GLY A 115 2.06 8.27 1.86
C GLY A 115 1.29 7.21 2.66
N VAL A 116 1.97 6.30 3.34
CA VAL A 116 1.40 5.07 3.91
C VAL A 116 0.50 5.36 5.12
N PRO A 117 -0.81 5.05 5.08
CA PRO A 117 -1.73 5.18 6.21
C PRO A 117 -1.57 4.02 7.21
N THR A 118 -0.49 4.01 7.97
CA THR A 118 -0.11 2.91 8.88
C THR A 118 -1.05 2.73 10.05
N ASP A 119 -1.73 3.81 10.47
CA ASP A 119 -2.74 3.84 11.53
C ASP A 119 -4.03 4.48 11.02
N LEU A 120 -4.99 3.66 10.64
CA LEU A 120 -6.27 4.13 10.09
C LEU A 120 -7.08 4.97 11.09
N ALA A 121 -6.96 4.72 12.41
CA ALA A 121 -7.65 5.53 13.40
C ALA A 121 -7.12 6.98 13.39
N ALA A 122 -5.79 7.14 13.35
CA ALA A 122 -5.16 8.45 13.27
C ALA A 122 -5.48 9.18 11.95
N VAL A 123 -5.53 8.45 10.84
CA VAL A 123 -5.92 9.02 9.53
C VAL A 123 -7.37 9.49 9.56
N VAL A 124 -8.32 8.63 9.96
CA VAL A 124 -9.75 8.99 10.02
C VAL A 124 -9.97 10.18 10.96
N GLU A 125 -9.31 10.22 12.11
CA GLU A 125 -9.38 11.35 13.03
C GLU A 125 -8.85 12.65 12.41
N ALA A 126 -7.76 12.58 11.64
CA ALA A 126 -7.16 13.76 11.01
C ALA A 126 -8.03 14.37 9.91
N ILE A 127 -8.77 13.53 9.16
CA ILE A 127 -9.61 13.99 8.04
C ILE A 127 -11.07 14.19 8.40
N ASP A 128 -11.50 13.84 9.63
CA ASP A 128 -12.90 13.87 10.03
C ASP A 128 -13.54 15.26 9.95
N GLY A 129 -14.66 15.35 9.24
CA GLY A 129 -15.35 16.62 8.98
C GLY A 129 -14.65 17.54 7.99
N GLY A 130 -13.55 17.10 7.38
CA GLY A 130 -12.84 17.79 6.30
C GLY A 130 -13.23 17.30 4.91
N PRO A 131 -12.56 17.79 3.86
CA PRO A 131 -12.86 17.45 2.47
C PRO A 131 -12.75 15.94 2.17
N TYR A 132 -11.92 15.23 2.90
CA TYR A 132 -11.62 13.80 2.71
C TYR A 132 -12.35 12.89 3.69
N SER A 133 -13.30 13.40 4.45
CA SER A 133 -14.02 12.65 5.49
C SER A 133 -14.69 11.37 4.96
N GLY A 134 -15.10 11.37 3.68
CA GLY A 134 -15.67 10.19 3.02
C GLY A 134 -14.76 8.96 3.01
N LEU A 135 -13.44 9.14 3.08
CA LEU A 135 -12.49 8.03 3.21
C LEU A 135 -12.67 7.27 4.55
N GLY A 136 -13.09 7.96 5.61
CA GLY A 136 -13.44 7.32 6.87
C GLY A 136 -14.62 6.34 6.73
N LEU A 137 -15.61 6.72 5.93
CA LEU A 137 -16.73 5.80 5.62
C LEU A 137 -16.26 4.63 4.74
N ALA A 138 -15.34 4.85 3.79
CA ALA A 138 -14.74 3.80 3.00
C ALA A 138 -14.00 2.78 3.87
N VAL A 139 -13.16 3.24 4.80
CA VAL A 139 -12.47 2.38 5.79
C VAL A 139 -13.47 1.57 6.60
N LEU A 140 -14.55 2.20 7.09
CA LEU A 140 -15.57 1.50 7.87
C LEU A 140 -16.23 0.38 7.05
N VAL A 141 -16.67 0.69 5.83
CA VAL A 141 -17.34 -0.28 4.95
C VAL A 141 -16.39 -1.40 4.54
N GLY A 142 -15.17 -1.04 4.13
CA GLY A 142 -14.16 -2.00 3.67
C GLY A 142 -13.73 -2.97 4.77
N LEU A 143 -13.42 -2.47 5.97
CA LEU A 143 -13.04 -3.31 7.10
C LEU A 143 -14.20 -4.18 7.61
N ALA A 144 -15.43 -3.62 7.69
CA ALA A 144 -16.58 -4.41 8.10
C ALA A 144 -16.88 -5.54 7.12
N HIS A 145 -16.65 -5.31 5.81
CA HIS A 145 -16.78 -6.35 4.79
C HIS A 145 -15.65 -7.39 4.88
N ALA A 146 -14.41 -6.95 4.96
CA ALA A 146 -13.24 -7.84 4.99
C ALA A 146 -13.22 -8.77 6.21
N HIS A 147 -13.72 -8.32 7.36
CA HIS A 147 -13.71 -9.09 8.59
C HIS A 147 -14.98 -9.92 8.82
N GLU A 148 -16.01 -9.75 8.01
CA GLU A 148 -17.27 -10.52 8.04
C GLU A 148 -17.92 -10.61 9.44
N ASP A 149 -17.59 -9.69 10.36
CA ASP A 149 -18.21 -9.63 11.69
C ASP A 149 -19.43 -8.70 11.66
N PRO A 150 -20.68 -9.24 11.79
CA PRO A 150 -21.88 -8.44 11.69
C PRO A 150 -21.99 -7.36 12.78
N ARG A 151 -21.28 -7.50 13.89
CA ARG A 151 -21.28 -6.52 15.00
C ARG A 151 -20.60 -5.20 14.58
N LEU A 152 -19.71 -5.23 13.59
CA LEU A 152 -19.06 -4.03 13.08
C LEU A 152 -20.06 -3.04 12.47
N TRP A 153 -21.16 -3.55 11.91
CA TRP A 153 -22.23 -2.73 11.35
C TRP A 153 -23.14 -2.06 12.38
N ASP A 154 -23.09 -2.49 13.64
CA ASP A 154 -23.94 -1.93 14.71
C ASP A 154 -23.56 -0.50 15.09
N ILE A 155 -22.36 -0.06 14.73
CA ILE A 155 -21.91 1.32 14.93
C ILE A 155 -22.67 2.31 14.04
N LEU A 156 -23.22 1.85 12.90
CA LEU A 156 -23.93 2.71 11.95
C LEU A 156 -25.34 3.09 12.46
N ASN A 157 -25.66 4.37 12.37
CA ASN A 157 -27.05 4.84 12.50
C ASN A 157 -27.84 4.57 11.20
N ALA A 158 -29.11 4.94 11.15
CA ALA A 158 -29.96 4.71 9.95
C ALA A 158 -29.42 5.43 8.70
N ARG A 159 -28.89 6.65 8.84
CA ARG A 159 -28.27 7.40 7.76
C ARG A 159 -26.98 6.74 7.29
N GLY A 160 -26.15 6.26 8.24
CA GLY A 160 -24.91 5.56 7.94
C GLY A 160 -25.12 4.23 7.19
N ARG A 161 -26.18 3.47 7.53
CA ARG A 161 -26.53 2.24 6.79
C ARG A 161 -26.89 2.54 5.34
N ALA A 162 -27.63 3.62 5.07
CA ALA A 162 -27.95 4.05 3.72
C ALA A 162 -26.71 4.52 2.97
N ALA A 163 -25.84 5.31 3.63
CA ALA A 163 -24.59 5.80 3.06
C ALA A 163 -23.61 4.65 2.74
N ALA A 164 -23.48 3.66 3.62
CA ALA A 164 -22.66 2.48 3.41
C ALA A 164 -23.08 1.66 2.19
N ALA A 165 -24.38 1.52 1.95
CA ALA A 165 -24.90 0.84 0.76
C ALA A 165 -24.56 1.57 -0.55
N VAL A 166 -24.50 2.90 -0.53
CA VAL A 166 -24.07 3.72 -1.67
C VAL A 166 -22.54 3.69 -1.80
N ALA A 167 -21.83 3.87 -0.70
CA ALA A 167 -20.35 3.85 -0.64
C ALA A 167 -19.76 2.56 -1.23
N ALA A 168 -20.42 1.42 -1.01
CA ALA A 168 -20.03 0.13 -1.58
C ALA A 168 -20.02 0.09 -3.12
N THR A 169 -20.59 1.09 -3.78
CA THR A 169 -20.69 1.16 -5.26
C THR A 169 -19.88 2.31 -5.88
N LEU A 170 -19.26 3.14 -5.04
CA LEU A 170 -18.50 4.32 -5.46
C LEU A 170 -17.00 4.02 -5.52
N ASP A 171 -16.32 4.69 -6.44
CA ASP A 171 -14.87 4.84 -6.38
C ASP A 171 -14.45 5.85 -5.29
N VAL A 172 -13.15 5.97 -5.04
CA VAL A 172 -12.59 6.87 -4.03
C VAL A 172 -13.02 8.32 -4.26
N THR A 173 -13.02 8.79 -5.50
CA THR A 173 -13.44 10.16 -5.84
C THR A 173 -14.92 10.38 -5.52
N GLY A 174 -15.75 9.43 -5.90
CA GLY A 174 -17.17 9.45 -5.58
C GLY A 174 -17.45 9.46 -4.08
N LEU A 175 -16.69 8.71 -3.30
CA LEU A 175 -16.77 8.69 -1.83
C LEU A 175 -16.44 10.04 -1.20
N VAL A 176 -15.30 10.63 -1.59
CA VAL A 176 -14.85 11.95 -1.09
C VAL A 176 -15.86 13.03 -1.40
N VAL A 177 -16.34 13.09 -2.66
CA VAL A 177 -17.29 14.14 -3.09
C VAL A 177 -18.68 13.98 -2.45
N SER A 178 -19.14 12.73 -2.26
CA SER A 178 -20.51 12.45 -1.83
C SER A 178 -20.69 12.42 -0.31
N HIS A 179 -19.62 12.28 0.48
CA HIS A 179 -19.68 12.06 1.91
C HIS A 179 -18.71 12.94 2.71
N PRO A 180 -18.80 14.28 2.60
CA PRO A 180 -17.86 15.20 3.27
C PRO A 180 -18.18 15.41 4.76
N GLU A 181 -19.28 14.84 5.26
CA GLU A 181 -19.68 15.04 6.65
C GLU A 181 -18.81 14.20 7.62
N PRO A 182 -18.69 14.65 8.89
CA PRO A 182 -17.94 13.92 9.89
C PRO A 182 -18.57 12.54 10.20
N MET A 183 -17.75 11.61 10.66
CA MET A 183 -18.17 10.25 10.98
C MET A 183 -19.35 10.18 11.98
N ALA A 184 -19.49 11.18 12.85
CA ALA A 184 -20.62 11.33 13.74
C ALA A 184 -21.98 11.43 13.00
N ALA A 185 -22.00 11.89 11.75
CA ALA A 185 -23.23 11.92 10.95
C ALA A 185 -23.71 10.53 10.53
N TRP A 186 -22.82 9.56 10.44
CA TRP A 186 -23.05 8.20 9.94
C TRP A 186 -23.12 7.15 11.05
N THR A 187 -22.59 7.46 12.21
CA THR A 187 -22.43 6.52 13.32
C THR A 187 -23.26 6.89 14.53
N THR A 188 -23.41 5.95 15.46
CA THR A 188 -24.07 6.16 16.76
C THR A 188 -23.11 6.77 17.80
N ARG A 189 -21.85 7.02 17.42
CA ARG A 189 -20.80 7.61 18.24
C ARG A 189 -20.19 8.82 17.54
N GLU A 190 -19.76 9.80 18.33
CA GLU A 190 -19.05 10.96 17.84
C GLU A 190 -17.66 10.57 17.27
N ARG A 191 -16.98 9.68 17.95
CA ARG A 191 -15.65 9.15 17.58
C ARG A 191 -15.71 7.63 17.45
N PRO A 192 -16.13 7.11 16.27
CA PRO A 192 -16.35 5.67 16.10
C PRO A 192 -15.07 4.84 16.22
N TRP A 193 -13.87 5.42 15.94
CA TRP A 193 -12.57 4.77 16.12
C TRP A 193 -12.22 4.49 17.58
N GLU A 194 -12.91 5.10 18.55
CA GLU A 194 -12.79 4.83 19.99
C GLU A 194 -13.75 3.72 20.48
N ASP A 195 -14.68 3.26 19.65
CA ASP A 195 -15.51 2.11 20.00
C ASP A 195 -14.63 0.89 20.30
N PRO A 196 -14.83 0.15 21.40
CA PRO A 196 -13.93 -0.93 21.80
C PRO A 196 -13.71 -1.99 20.74
N LEU A 197 -14.75 -2.37 19.97
CA LEU A 197 -14.63 -3.34 18.89
C LEU A 197 -13.84 -2.77 17.72
N TRP A 198 -14.19 -1.55 17.28
CA TRP A 198 -13.49 -0.87 16.21
C TRP A 198 -12.05 -0.51 16.58
N ALA A 199 -11.79 -0.04 17.77
CA ALA A 199 -10.44 0.25 18.26
C ALA A 199 -9.56 -1.01 18.29
N ALA A 200 -10.12 -2.17 18.63
CA ALA A 200 -9.39 -3.44 18.58
C ALA A 200 -9.06 -3.84 17.13
N LEU A 201 -10.03 -3.72 16.22
CA LEU A 201 -9.85 -4.00 14.80
C LEU A 201 -8.82 -3.07 14.17
N LEU A 202 -8.95 -1.75 14.34
CA LEU A 202 -8.03 -0.77 13.80
C LEU A 202 -6.60 -0.97 14.29
N ARG A 203 -6.41 -1.41 15.55
CA ARG A 203 -5.07 -1.80 16.05
C ARG A 203 -4.52 -3.05 15.35
N ALA A 204 -5.36 -4.03 15.04
CA ALA A 204 -4.95 -5.24 14.34
C ALA A 204 -4.59 -4.96 12.87
N GLU A 205 -5.09 -3.87 12.31
CA GLU A 205 -4.81 -3.39 10.96
C GLU A 205 -3.65 -2.38 10.89
N ARG A 206 -2.92 -2.12 11.97
CA ARG A 206 -1.74 -1.23 11.93
C ARG A 206 -0.53 -1.89 11.30
N ASN A 207 0.26 -1.10 10.56
CA ASN A 207 1.64 -1.44 10.25
C ASN A 207 2.58 -0.94 11.38
N PRO A 208 3.67 -1.65 11.69
CA PRO A 208 3.97 -2.96 11.13
C PRO A 208 3.13 -4.07 11.78
N GLY A 209 2.64 -4.99 10.94
CA GLY A 209 2.00 -6.24 11.36
C GLY A 209 2.93 -7.45 11.21
N GLY A 210 4.14 -7.24 10.70
CA GLY A 210 5.22 -8.21 10.50
C GLY A 210 6.54 -7.50 10.21
N THR A 211 7.59 -8.28 9.90
CA THR A 211 8.93 -7.75 9.58
C THR A 211 9.22 -8.01 8.11
N PRO A 212 9.42 -6.98 7.27
CA PRO A 212 9.95 -7.17 5.93
C PRO A 212 11.37 -7.77 5.99
N GLU A 213 11.67 -8.74 5.12
CA GLU A 213 13.02 -9.34 5.00
C GLU A 213 13.80 -8.72 3.83
N VAL A 214 13.41 -7.54 3.37
CA VAL A 214 13.98 -6.82 2.23
C VAL A 214 14.19 -5.35 2.55
N PRO A 215 15.08 -4.64 1.84
CA PRO A 215 15.22 -3.20 1.95
C PRO A 215 13.91 -2.46 1.66
N VAL A 216 13.68 -1.37 2.41
CA VAL A 216 12.45 -0.58 2.34
C VAL A 216 12.77 0.89 2.06
N TYR A 217 12.10 1.47 1.07
CA TYR A 217 12.09 2.90 0.78
C TYR A 217 10.74 3.49 1.16
N LEU A 218 10.73 4.40 2.13
CA LEU A 218 9.53 5.12 2.54
C LEU A 218 9.63 6.58 2.11
N TYR A 219 8.57 7.13 1.53
CA TYR A 219 8.53 8.56 1.19
C TYR A 219 7.17 9.18 1.55
N HIS A 220 7.20 10.46 1.95
CA HIS A 220 6.01 11.14 2.41
C HIS A 220 6.07 12.65 2.15
N ALA A 221 4.97 13.27 1.73
CA ALA A 221 4.86 14.70 1.62
C ALA A 221 4.75 15.34 3.01
N LYS A 222 5.56 16.36 3.31
CA LYS A 222 5.49 17.10 4.59
C LYS A 222 4.14 17.79 4.80
N GLY A 223 3.53 18.24 3.71
CA GLY A 223 2.24 18.92 3.71
C GLY A 223 1.05 18.01 3.47
N ASP A 224 1.21 16.69 3.63
CA ASP A 224 0.13 15.71 3.39
C ASP A 224 -1.12 16.03 4.23
N ASP A 225 -2.22 16.30 3.55
CA ASP A 225 -3.50 16.73 4.11
C ASP A 225 -4.51 15.59 4.32
N ILE A 226 -4.10 14.36 4.03
CA ILE A 226 -4.88 13.13 4.24
C ILE A 226 -4.20 12.23 5.26
N VAL A 227 -2.93 11.89 5.04
CA VAL A 227 -2.17 10.96 5.88
C VAL A 227 -1.11 11.73 6.67
N PRO A 228 -1.20 11.82 8.00
CA PRO A 228 -0.20 12.52 8.80
C PRO A 228 1.22 11.98 8.55
N ALA A 229 2.17 12.84 8.16
CA ALA A 229 3.55 12.45 7.82
C ALA A 229 4.28 11.77 9.00
N GLU A 230 3.84 12.03 10.23
CA GLU A 230 4.33 11.36 11.44
C GLU A 230 4.18 9.83 11.37
N LEU A 231 3.14 9.33 10.69
CA LEU A 231 2.91 7.89 10.55
C LEU A 231 4.03 7.20 9.76
N SER A 232 4.56 7.87 8.73
CA SER A 232 5.70 7.37 7.96
C SER A 232 6.99 7.33 8.80
N ARG A 233 7.25 8.38 9.61
CA ARG A 233 8.39 8.40 10.54
C ARG A 233 8.33 7.27 11.57
N GLN A 234 7.13 7.03 12.12
CA GLN A 234 6.90 5.94 13.07
C GLN A 234 7.12 4.58 12.44
N LEU A 235 6.67 4.36 11.20
CA LEU A 235 6.89 3.12 10.47
C LEU A 235 8.39 2.89 10.21
N ALA A 236 9.11 3.93 9.73
CA ALA A 236 10.54 3.85 9.50
C ALA A 236 11.29 3.44 10.79
N THR A 237 11.01 4.13 11.90
CA THR A 237 11.61 3.81 13.20
C THR A 237 11.27 2.39 13.67
N ALA A 238 10.04 1.94 13.43
CA ALA A 238 9.63 0.58 13.82
C ALA A 238 10.36 -0.49 13.00
N TYR A 239 10.51 -0.30 11.69
CA TYR A 239 11.25 -1.21 10.83
C TYR A 239 12.76 -1.22 11.17
N GLU A 240 13.37 -0.05 11.40
CA GLU A 240 14.78 0.05 11.85
C GLU A 240 14.99 -0.71 13.17
N ALA A 241 14.04 -0.61 14.11
CA ALA A 241 14.09 -1.36 15.38
C ALA A 241 13.95 -2.88 15.21
N MET A 242 13.54 -3.35 14.04
CA MET A 242 13.48 -4.76 13.63
C MET A 242 14.65 -5.17 12.73
N ASP A 243 15.70 -4.36 12.66
CA ASP A 243 16.90 -4.54 11.82
C ASP A 243 16.59 -4.54 10.31
N VAL A 244 15.49 -3.91 9.87
CA VAL A 244 15.19 -3.70 8.46
C VAL A 244 15.98 -2.49 7.95
N HIS A 245 16.61 -2.63 6.77
CA HIS A 245 17.26 -1.51 6.11
C HIS A 245 16.22 -0.55 5.53
N VAL A 246 16.13 0.68 6.07
CA VAL A 246 15.13 1.68 5.68
C VAL A 246 15.79 2.92 5.11
N THR A 247 15.35 3.35 3.93
CA THR A 247 15.59 4.69 3.42
C THR A 247 14.30 5.49 3.58
N HIS A 248 14.29 6.55 4.40
CA HIS A 248 13.12 7.40 4.62
C HIS A 248 13.33 8.79 4.07
N VAL A 249 12.42 9.26 3.20
CA VAL A 249 12.49 10.55 2.52
C VAL A 249 11.23 11.38 2.78
N GLU A 250 11.42 12.59 3.27
CA GLU A 250 10.36 13.58 3.38
C GLU A 250 10.44 14.56 2.21
N LEU A 251 9.34 14.66 1.45
CA LEU A 251 9.21 15.54 0.30
C LEU A 251 8.69 16.92 0.74
N ASP A 252 9.16 17.97 0.09
CA ASP A 252 8.64 19.34 0.30
C ASP A 252 7.29 19.59 -0.42
N SER A 253 6.59 18.52 -0.83
CA SER A 253 5.27 18.57 -1.46
C SER A 253 4.20 19.10 -0.51
N GLY A 254 3.23 19.83 -1.08
CA GLY A 254 2.22 20.57 -0.32
C GLY A 254 0.98 19.78 0.09
N ASP A 255 0.73 18.62 -0.52
CA ASP A 255 -0.44 17.77 -0.25
C ASP A 255 -0.18 16.30 -0.57
N HIS A 256 -1.16 15.45 -0.24
CA HIS A 256 -1.09 14.00 -0.46
C HIS A 256 -0.90 13.61 -1.93
N LEU A 257 -1.63 14.24 -2.83
CA LEU A 257 -1.61 13.89 -4.25
C LEU A 257 -0.33 14.32 -4.95
N THR A 258 0.18 15.51 -4.64
CA THR A 258 1.47 15.96 -5.16
C THR A 258 2.62 15.09 -4.64
N GLY A 259 2.54 14.61 -3.39
CA GLY A 259 3.50 13.65 -2.85
C GLY A 259 3.61 12.36 -3.65
N ALA A 260 2.50 11.88 -4.21
CA ALA A 260 2.50 10.69 -5.05
C ALA A 260 3.32 10.89 -6.33
N VAL A 261 3.18 12.06 -6.96
CA VAL A 261 3.88 12.40 -8.22
C VAL A 261 5.35 12.71 -7.95
N ASP A 262 5.63 13.57 -6.97
CA ASP A 262 6.97 14.08 -6.69
C ASP A 262 7.94 12.98 -6.18
N GLY A 263 7.40 11.97 -5.49
CA GLY A 263 8.21 10.86 -4.95
C GLY A 263 8.40 9.68 -5.90
N ALA A 264 7.59 9.58 -6.98
CA ALA A 264 7.54 8.38 -7.82
C ALA A 264 8.88 8.07 -8.52
N ASP A 265 9.50 9.07 -9.16
CA ASP A 265 10.73 8.87 -9.93
C ASP A 265 11.90 8.40 -9.04
N ALA A 266 12.03 8.99 -7.84
CA ALA A 266 13.05 8.60 -6.90
C ALA A 266 12.81 7.17 -6.35
N ALA A 267 11.56 6.82 -6.07
CA ALA A 267 11.18 5.48 -5.62
C ALA A 267 11.48 4.41 -6.68
N ILE A 268 11.13 4.68 -7.95
CA ILE A 268 11.39 3.77 -9.08
C ILE A 268 12.90 3.62 -9.31
N THR A 269 13.66 4.73 -9.28
CA THR A 269 15.11 4.70 -9.42
C THR A 269 15.76 3.86 -8.33
N TRP A 270 15.35 4.06 -7.08
CA TRP A 270 15.86 3.28 -5.96
C TRP A 270 15.53 1.78 -6.08
N LEU A 271 14.30 1.44 -6.52
CA LEU A 271 13.93 0.05 -6.78
C LEU A 271 14.77 -0.59 -7.89
N ALA A 272 15.07 0.15 -8.95
CA ALA A 272 15.95 -0.33 -10.03
C ALA A 272 17.36 -0.61 -9.51
N GLU A 273 17.92 0.27 -8.67
CA GLU A 273 19.22 0.05 -8.02
C GLU A 273 19.24 -1.21 -7.15
N GLN A 274 18.15 -1.49 -6.40
CA GLN A 274 18.05 -2.72 -5.62
C GLN A 274 17.99 -3.97 -6.53
N LEU A 275 17.27 -3.88 -7.66
CA LEU A 275 17.21 -4.97 -8.63
C LEU A 275 18.57 -5.25 -9.23
N ASP A 276 19.30 -4.22 -9.68
CA ASP A 276 20.63 -4.35 -10.26
C ASP A 276 21.61 -4.99 -9.28
N ALA A 277 21.59 -4.53 -8.02
CA ALA A 277 22.41 -5.11 -6.96
C ALA A 277 22.07 -6.60 -6.72
N HIS A 278 20.79 -6.96 -6.73
CA HIS A 278 20.34 -8.35 -6.59
C HIS A 278 20.82 -9.21 -7.77
N LEU A 279 20.71 -8.72 -9.01
CA LEU A 279 21.12 -9.45 -10.21
C LEU A 279 22.64 -9.62 -10.26
N ASP A 280 23.42 -8.62 -9.86
CA ASP A 280 24.89 -8.70 -9.82
C ASP A 280 25.38 -9.75 -8.81
N LEU A 281 24.75 -9.84 -7.63
CA LEU A 281 25.05 -10.88 -6.63
C LEU A 281 24.81 -12.29 -7.18
N HIS A 282 23.84 -12.46 -8.08
CA HIS A 282 23.49 -13.77 -8.66
C HIS A 282 24.25 -14.06 -9.97
N ARG A 283 24.90 -13.05 -10.60
CA ARG A 283 25.75 -13.21 -11.77
C ARG A 283 27.17 -13.70 -11.43
N ASP A 284 27.65 -13.43 -10.20
CA ASP A 284 28.99 -13.87 -9.77
C ASP A 284 28.89 -15.06 -8.80
N PRO A 285 29.01 -16.32 -9.28
CA PRO A 285 28.97 -17.50 -8.45
C PRO A 285 30.16 -17.65 -7.48
N LEU A 286 31.12 -16.70 -7.52
CA LEU A 286 32.29 -16.65 -6.63
C LEU A 286 32.15 -15.58 -5.53
N ALA A 287 31.13 -14.75 -5.55
CA ALA A 287 30.83 -13.80 -4.49
C ALA A 287 30.28 -14.58 -3.27
N GLY A 288 31.10 -14.73 -2.24
CA GLY A 288 30.71 -15.34 -0.97
C GLY A 288 29.75 -14.42 -0.18
N PRO A 289 29.16 -14.95 0.94
CA PRO A 289 28.22 -14.19 1.77
C PRO A 289 28.76 -12.84 2.30
N ASP A 290 30.07 -12.67 2.37
CA ASP A 290 30.72 -11.42 2.82
C ASP A 290 30.60 -10.27 1.76
N ALA A 291 30.34 -10.59 0.49
CA ALA A 291 30.18 -9.57 -0.56
C ALA A 291 28.83 -8.83 -0.46
N ALA A 292 27.81 -9.46 0.09
CA ALA A 292 26.51 -8.85 0.31
C ALA A 292 26.57 -7.71 1.35
N ASP A 293 27.32 -7.90 2.43
CA ASP A 293 27.52 -6.90 3.49
C ASP A 293 28.37 -5.71 3.01
N GLU A 294 29.37 -5.94 2.13
CA GLU A 294 30.13 -4.84 1.53
C GLU A 294 29.32 -4.00 0.52
N LEU A 295 28.41 -4.62 -0.25
CA LEU A 295 27.57 -3.92 -1.21
C LEU A 295 26.53 -3.06 -0.49
N MET A 296 25.92 -3.57 0.58
CA MET A 296 25.01 -2.82 1.44
C MET A 296 25.69 -1.61 2.10
N ALA A 297 26.96 -1.74 2.48
CA ALA A 297 27.74 -0.63 3.04
C ALA A 297 28.06 0.48 2.00
N ARG A 298 28.14 0.17 0.71
CA ARG A 298 28.41 1.15 -0.37
C ARG A 298 27.16 1.90 -0.81
N SER A 299 25.97 1.33 -0.65
CA SER A 299 24.69 1.98 -0.94
C SER A 299 24.30 3.04 0.12
N THR A 300 25.05 3.15 1.21
CA THR A 300 24.81 4.08 2.33
C THR A 300 25.78 5.28 2.36
N ALA A 301 26.67 5.41 1.38
CA ALA A 301 27.64 6.51 1.23
C ALA A 301 27.25 7.47 0.11
#